data_cb51a54f6a00996f584bf8b186819813
#
_entry.id   cb51a54f6a00996f584bf8b186819813
#
_cell.length_a   1.000
_cell.length_b   1.000
_cell.length_c   1.000
_cell.angle_alpha   90.00
_cell.angle_beta   90.00
_cell.angle_gamma   90.00
#
_symmetry.space_group_name_H-M   'P 1'
#
loop_
_entity.id
_entity.type
_entity.pdbx_description
1 polymer ?
#
loop_
_entity_poly.entity_id
_entity_poly.type
_entity_poly.pdbx_seq_one_letter_code
_entity_poly.pdbx_strand_id
1 'polypeptide(L)'
;MYVVNYKQGGYALVSADKRVQAPILALIDKGCFNINVTKNDSLFLFFARKAADYVRKEITTYQDENGFDSIGVSSIEKYKNVVNTLTKTLWTDGVPFNNYCKVSGTKKRAKAGCAAIATGQIFAYYKYPAKYNGHDYLWNEILSGEKQPTTEKGKTAVAYLISDIGRLDKTRYGVSSSATNVTNVKNALNTMGYNYTYEQNPLSFVIYVNVLRSHPVLISATEKSKKTGHMWVIDGYADGVYYIEYYNYNTGESARKEKTLPLVHCNWGWGGQGNGYYLFNVFDMQYSDPHKTRATYNSNISAYVNISPKK
;
A
#
# COMPACT_ATOMS: atom_id res chain seq x y z
N MET A 1 -19.66 -1.55 -7.36
CA MET A 1 -18.26 -1.63 -7.81
C MET A 1 -18.16 -2.71 -8.88
N TYR A 2 -17.49 -2.42 -9.98
CA TYR A 2 -17.20 -3.38 -11.04
C TYR A 2 -15.74 -3.80 -11.00
N VAL A 3 -15.46 -4.98 -11.54
CA VAL A 3 -14.10 -5.47 -11.78
C VAL A 3 -13.94 -5.67 -13.28
N VAL A 4 -12.88 -5.09 -13.83
CA VAL A 4 -12.55 -5.20 -15.25
C VAL A 4 -11.20 -5.92 -15.35
N ASN A 5 -11.22 -7.18 -15.79
CA ASN A 5 -9.99 -7.93 -16.06
C ASN A 5 -9.44 -7.55 -17.44
N TYR A 6 -8.12 -7.33 -17.51
CA TYR A 6 -7.44 -7.04 -18.77
C TYR A 6 -6.99 -8.32 -19.48
N LYS A 7 -7.06 -8.33 -20.80
CA LYS A 7 -6.65 -9.49 -21.62
C LYS A 7 -5.18 -9.90 -21.43
N GLN A 8 -4.32 -8.91 -21.15
CA GLN A 8 -2.87 -9.11 -20.96
C GLN A 8 -2.50 -9.38 -19.50
N GLY A 9 -3.47 -9.56 -18.62
CA GLY A 9 -3.29 -9.69 -17.17
C GLY A 9 -3.40 -8.35 -16.45
N GLY A 10 -3.68 -8.43 -15.15
CA GLY A 10 -4.08 -7.29 -14.33
C GLY A 10 -5.58 -7.04 -14.39
N TYR A 11 -6.07 -6.16 -13.52
CA TYR A 11 -7.48 -5.77 -13.48
C TYR A 11 -7.68 -4.41 -12.83
N ALA A 12 -8.79 -3.76 -13.15
CA ALA A 12 -9.22 -2.53 -12.48
C ALA A 12 -10.41 -2.78 -11.55
N LEU A 13 -10.45 -2.03 -10.46
CA LEU A 13 -11.62 -1.87 -9.61
C LEU A 13 -12.22 -0.49 -9.86
N VAL A 14 -13.48 -0.44 -10.27
CA VAL A 14 -14.15 0.81 -10.65
C VAL A 14 -15.46 0.98 -9.89
N SER A 15 -15.82 2.23 -9.59
CA SER A 15 -17.13 2.54 -9.01
C SER A 15 -18.24 2.20 -10.01
N ALA A 16 -19.36 1.73 -9.48
CA ALA A 16 -20.58 1.48 -10.28
C ALA A 16 -21.56 2.67 -10.23
N ASP A 17 -21.25 3.70 -9.44
CA ASP A 17 -22.11 4.86 -9.23
C ASP A 17 -21.46 6.13 -9.79
N LYS A 18 -22.18 6.81 -10.68
CA LYS A 18 -21.73 8.02 -11.36
C LYS A 18 -21.53 9.24 -10.43
N ARG A 19 -22.10 9.19 -9.22
CA ARG A 19 -21.91 10.24 -8.20
C ARG A 19 -20.53 10.17 -7.53
N VAL A 20 -19.79 9.10 -7.75
CA VAL A 20 -18.43 8.95 -7.23
C VAL A 20 -17.46 9.70 -8.14
N GLN A 21 -16.84 10.74 -7.61
CA GLN A 21 -15.92 11.59 -8.37
C GLN A 21 -14.68 10.87 -8.86
N ALA A 22 -14.18 9.88 -8.09
CA ALA A 22 -13.05 9.04 -8.48
C ALA A 22 -13.53 7.67 -8.91
N PRO A 23 -13.82 7.45 -10.19
CA PRO A 23 -14.43 6.20 -10.67
C PRO A 23 -13.47 5.01 -10.56
N ILE A 24 -12.17 5.24 -10.67
CA ILE A 24 -11.15 4.18 -10.60
C ILE A 24 -10.60 4.13 -9.19
N LEU A 25 -10.77 2.98 -8.54
CA LEU A 25 -10.38 2.76 -7.16
C LEU A 25 -9.02 2.05 -7.05
N ALA A 26 -8.72 1.16 -8.01
CA ALA A 26 -7.43 0.48 -8.11
C ALA A 26 -7.14 -0.01 -9.52
N LEU A 27 -5.86 -0.10 -9.85
CA LEU A 27 -5.31 -0.71 -11.07
C LEU A 27 -4.26 -1.72 -10.61
N ILE A 28 -4.53 -3.00 -10.76
CA ILE A 28 -3.67 -4.09 -10.32
C ILE A 28 -2.81 -4.56 -11.50
N ASP A 29 -1.50 -4.62 -11.28
CA ASP A 29 -0.50 -4.83 -12.35
C ASP A 29 -0.58 -6.20 -13.00
N LYS A 30 -0.89 -7.24 -12.24
CA LYS A 30 -0.79 -8.63 -12.70
C LYS A 30 -1.91 -9.50 -12.14
N GLY A 31 -2.18 -10.61 -12.82
CA GLY A 31 -3.18 -11.59 -12.41
C GLY A 31 -4.55 -11.31 -13.00
N CYS A 32 -5.55 -12.06 -12.54
CA CYS A 32 -6.96 -11.87 -12.86
C CYS A 32 -7.77 -11.91 -11.58
N PHE A 33 -8.76 -11.07 -11.50
CA PHE A 33 -9.70 -11.14 -10.39
C PHE A 33 -10.52 -12.43 -10.49
N ASN A 34 -10.51 -13.21 -9.41
CA ASN A 34 -11.35 -14.40 -9.25
C ASN A 34 -12.03 -14.35 -7.89
N ILE A 35 -13.34 -14.21 -7.89
CA ILE A 35 -14.14 -14.06 -6.67
C ILE A 35 -14.00 -15.26 -5.71
N ASN A 36 -13.75 -16.44 -6.23
CA ASN A 36 -13.61 -17.64 -5.40
C ASN A 36 -12.30 -17.68 -4.61
N VAL A 37 -11.25 -17.08 -5.15
CA VAL A 37 -9.95 -16.96 -4.47
C VAL A 37 -9.94 -15.79 -3.49
N THR A 38 -10.56 -14.67 -3.87
CA THR A 38 -10.55 -13.43 -3.09
C THR A 38 -11.43 -13.46 -1.85
N LYS A 39 -12.37 -14.41 -1.74
CA LYS A 39 -13.24 -14.55 -0.55
C LYS A 39 -12.47 -14.73 0.76
N ASN A 40 -11.27 -15.30 0.71
CA ASN A 40 -10.42 -15.58 1.87
C ASN A 40 -9.18 -14.68 1.92
N ASP A 41 -9.01 -13.75 0.97
CA ASP A 41 -7.90 -12.82 0.94
C ASP A 41 -8.21 -11.63 1.87
N SER A 42 -7.56 -11.62 3.03
CA SER A 42 -7.78 -10.60 4.06
C SER A 42 -7.41 -9.19 3.59
N LEU A 43 -6.42 -9.06 2.70
CA LEU A 43 -6.00 -7.78 2.14
C LEU A 43 -7.02 -7.26 1.12
N PHE A 44 -7.43 -8.12 0.18
CA PHE A 44 -8.47 -7.75 -0.78
C PHE A 44 -9.75 -7.32 -0.05
N LEU A 45 -10.15 -8.08 0.98
CA LEU A 45 -11.32 -7.74 1.80
C LEU A 45 -11.14 -6.41 2.55
N PHE A 46 -9.93 -6.14 3.06
CA PHE A 46 -9.62 -4.85 3.67
C PHE A 46 -9.78 -3.71 2.67
N PHE A 47 -9.13 -3.80 1.50
CA PHE A 47 -9.24 -2.79 0.45
C PHE A 47 -10.67 -2.64 -0.07
N ALA A 48 -11.37 -3.74 -0.35
CA ALA A 48 -12.75 -3.70 -0.85
C ALA A 48 -13.71 -3.01 0.12
N ARG A 49 -13.53 -3.19 1.43
CA ARG A 49 -14.30 -2.46 2.44
C ARG A 49 -14.00 -0.97 2.42
N LYS A 50 -12.71 -0.58 2.35
CA LYS A 50 -12.31 0.81 2.25
C LYS A 50 -12.84 1.47 0.99
N ALA A 51 -12.76 0.79 -0.14
CA ALA A 51 -13.35 1.25 -1.39
C ALA A 51 -14.87 1.42 -1.28
N ALA A 52 -15.56 0.48 -0.63
CA ALA A 52 -17.01 0.58 -0.41
C ALA A 52 -17.38 1.74 0.53
N ASP A 53 -16.58 2.00 1.56
CA ASP A 53 -16.78 3.13 2.48
C ASP A 53 -16.56 4.46 1.76
N TYR A 54 -15.52 4.55 0.92
CA TYR A 54 -15.25 5.69 0.05
C TYR A 54 -16.43 5.96 -0.90
N VAL A 55 -16.89 4.95 -1.63
CA VAL A 55 -18.03 5.05 -2.55
C VAL A 55 -19.29 5.52 -1.84
N ARG A 56 -19.61 4.95 -0.66
CA ARG A 56 -20.78 5.39 0.12
C ARG A 56 -20.66 6.84 0.54
N LYS A 57 -19.47 7.28 0.97
CA LYS A 57 -19.23 8.67 1.37
C LYS A 57 -19.48 9.61 0.19
N GLU A 58 -18.87 9.33 -0.96
CA GLU A 58 -19.04 10.13 -2.17
C GLU A 58 -20.52 10.25 -2.58
N ILE A 59 -21.27 9.15 -2.55
CA ILE A 59 -22.71 9.12 -2.84
C ILE A 59 -23.51 9.99 -1.87
N THR A 60 -23.19 9.93 -0.57
CA THR A 60 -23.91 10.68 0.48
C THR A 60 -23.56 12.16 0.53
N THR A 61 -22.41 12.53 0.01
CA THR A 61 -21.92 13.93 -0.03
C THR A 61 -22.06 14.56 -1.41
N TYR A 62 -22.57 13.80 -2.39
CA TYR A 62 -22.81 14.32 -3.74
C TYR A 62 -23.74 15.52 -3.68
N GLN A 63 -23.30 16.61 -4.28
CA GLN A 63 -24.11 17.83 -4.47
C GLN A 63 -24.09 18.16 -5.95
N ASP A 64 -25.26 18.47 -6.49
CA ASP A 64 -25.40 19.01 -7.84
C ASP A 64 -24.65 20.36 -7.94
N GLU A 65 -23.75 20.46 -8.90
CA GLU A 65 -23.05 21.71 -9.16
C GLU A 65 -23.92 22.60 -10.06
N ASN A 66 -24.72 23.50 -9.46
CA ASN A 66 -25.45 24.55 -10.18
C ASN A 66 -26.41 24.07 -11.29
N GLY A 67 -27.13 22.97 -11.06
CA GLY A 67 -28.08 22.41 -12.04
C GLY A 67 -27.45 21.59 -13.15
N PHE A 68 -26.13 21.32 -13.06
CA PHE A 68 -25.45 20.39 -13.96
C PHE A 68 -25.42 18.98 -13.41
N ASP A 69 -25.95 18.03 -14.13
CA ASP A 69 -25.85 16.62 -13.84
C ASP A 69 -24.62 16.00 -14.51
N SER A 70 -23.91 15.14 -13.79
CA SER A 70 -22.87 14.29 -14.39
C SER A 70 -23.54 13.24 -15.28
N ILE A 71 -23.29 13.29 -16.59
CA ILE A 71 -23.83 12.37 -17.57
C ILE A 71 -22.82 11.30 -18.00
N GLY A 72 -21.52 11.52 -17.74
CA GLY A 72 -20.48 10.57 -18.10
C GLY A 72 -19.16 10.85 -17.39
N VAL A 73 -18.38 9.78 -17.23
CA VAL A 73 -17.00 9.84 -16.71
C VAL A 73 -16.11 9.08 -17.66
N SER A 74 -15.04 9.73 -18.15
CA SER A 74 -14.06 9.04 -19.00
C SER A 74 -13.22 8.03 -18.21
N SER A 75 -12.55 7.12 -18.91
CA SER A 75 -11.41 6.39 -18.38
C SER A 75 -10.25 7.36 -18.06
N ILE A 76 -9.20 6.87 -17.40
CA ILE A 76 -7.95 7.64 -17.31
C ILE A 76 -7.39 7.78 -18.73
N GLU A 77 -7.25 9.03 -19.18
CA GLU A 77 -6.77 9.31 -20.54
C GLU A 77 -5.25 9.52 -20.57
N LYS A 78 -4.68 10.01 -19.48
CA LYS A 78 -3.23 10.25 -19.34
C LYS A 78 -2.82 10.22 -17.88
N TYR A 79 -1.51 10.10 -17.66
CA TYR A 79 -0.90 10.23 -16.34
C TYR A 79 -0.02 11.47 -16.27
N LYS A 80 -0.05 12.17 -15.13
CA LYS A 80 0.85 13.27 -14.77
C LYS A 80 1.63 12.92 -13.51
N ASN A 81 2.69 13.64 -13.22
CA ASN A 81 3.48 13.50 -11.98
C ASN A 81 3.89 12.05 -11.67
N VAL A 82 4.27 11.29 -12.72
CA VAL A 82 4.57 9.87 -12.59
C VAL A 82 5.92 9.69 -11.90
N VAL A 83 5.90 8.93 -10.80
CA VAL A 83 7.09 8.37 -10.16
C VAL A 83 7.01 6.86 -10.29
N ASN A 84 7.92 6.28 -11.07
CA ASN A 84 8.00 4.83 -11.25
C ASN A 84 8.35 4.12 -9.94
N THR A 85 8.02 2.84 -9.86
CA THR A 85 8.26 2.02 -8.66
C THR A 85 9.74 2.00 -8.27
N LEU A 86 10.00 2.35 -7.01
CA LEU A 86 11.35 2.43 -6.45
C LEU A 86 11.88 1.04 -6.06
N THR A 87 11.04 0.22 -5.45
CA THR A 87 11.43 -1.13 -5.01
C THR A 87 11.20 -2.14 -6.14
N LYS A 88 12.12 -3.12 -6.24
CA LYS A 88 12.01 -4.23 -7.21
C LYS A 88 11.70 -5.56 -6.53
N THR A 89 11.65 -5.55 -5.20
CA THR A 89 11.45 -6.77 -4.42
C THR A 89 9.98 -7.17 -4.39
N LEU A 90 9.70 -8.44 -4.62
CA LEU A 90 8.37 -9.04 -4.54
C LEU A 90 8.34 -10.11 -3.44
N TRP A 91 8.71 -9.69 -2.21
CA TRP A 91 8.89 -10.59 -1.08
C TRP A 91 7.55 -11.03 -0.47
N THR A 92 7.61 -12.11 0.33
CA THR A 92 6.48 -12.68 1.04
C THR A 92 6.88 -13.08 2.46
N ASP A 93 5.91 -13.38 3.32
CA ASP A 93 6.14 -13.76 4.72
C ASP A 93 6.48 -15.25 4.95
N GLY A 94 6.62 -16.01 3.85
CA GLY A 94 6.99 -17.42 3.83
C GLY A 94 8.49 -17.67 3.66
N VAL A 95 8.82 -18.88 3.22
CA VAL A 95 10.20 -19.31 2.90
C VAL A 95 10.73 -18.54 1.68
N PRO A 96 12.00 -18.11 1.67
CA PRO A 96 13.06 -18.31 2.68
C PRO A 96 13.03 -17.28 3.82
N PHE A 97 12.25 -16.22 3.74
CA PHE A 97 12.24 -15.05 4.62
C PHE A 97 12.00 -15.42 6.09
N ASN A 98 11.18 -16.43 6.35
CA ASN A 98 10.82 -16.87 7.69
C ASN A 98 11.65 -18.03 8.24
N ASN A 99 12.78 -18.38 7.63
CA ASN A 99 13.55 -19.56 8.04
C ASN A 99 14.02 -19.49 9.50
N TYR A 100 14.26 -18.30 10.03
CA TYR A 100 14.66 -18.09 11.43
C TYR A 100 13.56 -17.49 12.30
N CYS A 101 12.35 -17.33 11.77
CA CYS A 101 11.19 -16.89 12.54
C CYS A 101 10.54 -18.11 13.23
N LYS A 102 10.57 -18.16 14.56
CA LYS A 102 10.05 -19.29 15.35
C LYS A 102 9.03 -18.83 16.37
N VAL A 103 7.99 -19.62 16.55
CA VAL A 103 7.04 -19.44 17.65
C VAL A 103 7.76 -19.64 18.98
N SER A 104 7.62 -18.68 19.89
CA SER A 104 8.29 -18.70 21.20
C SER A 104 8.08 -20.00 21.93
N GLY A 105 9.15 -20.54 22.51
CA GLY A 105 9.13 -21.80 23.26
C GLY A 105 8.94 -23.08 22.40
N THR A 106 8.96 -22.96 21.06
CA THR A 106 8.76 -24.11 20.17
C THR A 106 9.78 -24.14 19.03
N LYS A 107 9.87 -25.29 18.32
CA LYS A 107 10.62 -25.42 17.07
C LYS A 107 9.78 -25.06 15.83
N LYS A 108 8.49 -24.71 16.00
CA LYS A 108 7.59 -24.43 14.87
C LYS A 108 7.99 -23.14 14.17
N ARG A 109 8.12 -23.21 12.83
CA ARG A 109 8.34 -22.03 11.98
C ARG A 109 7.09 -21.16 11.99
N ALA A 110 7.30 -19.88 12.19
CA ALA A 110 6.25 -18.86 12.13
C ALA A 110 6.22 -18.16 10.76
N LYS A 111 5.19 -17.41 10.50
CA LYS A 111 5.19 -16.37 9.45
C LYS A 111 6.17 -15.25 9.84
N ALA A 112 6.82 -14.63 8.85
CA ALA A 112 7.73 -13.52 9.11
C ALA A 112 7.01 -12.27 9.65
N GLY A 113 5.79 -12.02 9.17
CA GLY A 113 4.97 -10.86 9.49
C GLY A 113 5.19 -9.70 8.51
N CYS A 114 4.08 -9.02 8.18
CA CYS A 114 4.06 -7.96 7.16
C CYS A 114 5.02 -6.80 7.48
N ALA A 115 5.13 -6.41 8.76
CA ALA A 115 6.01 -5.32 9.17
C ALA A 115 7.48 -5.62 8.87
N ALA A 116 7.95 -6.84 9.20
CA ALA A 116 9.34 -7.23 8.93
C ALA A 116 9.62 -7.31 7.43
N ILE A 117 8.67 -7.83 6.64
CA ILE A 117 8.80 -7.89 5.17
C ILE A 117 8.84 -6.49 4.57
N ALA A 118 7.90 -5.61 4.93
CA ALA A 118 7.84 -4.26 4.38
C ALA A 118 9.10 -3.43 4.76
N THR A 119 9.54 -3.50 6.02
CA THR A 119 10.79 -2.86 6.47
C THR A 119 12.01 -3.43 5.75
N GLY A 120 12.06 -4.75 5.59
CA GLY A 120 13.13 -5.43 4.87
C GLY A 120 13.22 -5.01 3.40
N GLN A 121 12.10 -4.80 2.71
CA GLN A 121 12.07 -4.30 1.34
C GLN A 121 12.64 -2.87 1.23
N ILE A 122 12.38 -2.00 2.21
CA ILE A 122 13.00 -0.68 2.28
C ILE A 122 14.51 -0.78 2.52
N PHE A 123 14.95 -1.65 3.42
CA PHE A 123 16.39 -1.89 3.64
C PHE A 123 17.08 -2.44 2.39
N ALA A 124 16.41 -3.33 1.66
CA ALA A 124 16.88 -3.85 0.38
C ALA A 124 16.99 -2.77 -0.70
N TYR A 125 16.06 -1.81 -0.75
CA TYR A 125 16.13 -0.67 -1.65
C TYR A 125 17.40 0.16 -1.41
N TYR A 126 17.73 0.45 -0.14
CA TYR A 126 18.93 1.20 0.20
C TYR A 126 20.22 0.37 0.27
N LYS A 127 20.10 -0.98 0.24
CA LYS A 127 21.21 -1.91 0.48
C LYS A 127 21.97 -1.61 1.77
N TYR A 128 21.23 -1.31 2.82
CA TYR A 128 21.77 -0.88 4.12
C TYR A 128 20.95 -1.45 5.28
N PRO A 129 21.55 -1.76 6.46
CA PRO A 129 22.98 -1.75 6.73
C PRO A 129 23.73 -2.92 6.08
N ALA A 130 25.07 -2.89 6.09
CA ALA A 130 25.86 -4.02 5.57
C ALA A 130 25.82 -5.24 6.50
N LYS A 131 25.67 -5.00 7.83
CA LYS A 131 25.63 -6.06 8.85
C LYS A 131 24.92 -5.61 10.11
N TYR A 132 24.40 -6.57 10.86
CA TYR A 132 23.87 -6.34 12.21
C TYR A 132 23.94 -7.67 13.00
N ASN A 133 24.22 -7.59 14.29
CA ASN A 133 24.21 -8.73 15.24
C ASN A 133 25.03 -9.95 14.78
N GLY A 134 26.19 -9.71 14.16
CA GLY A 134 27.04 -10.77 13.61
C GLY A 134 26.59 -11.36 12.28
N HIS A 135 25.49 -10.88 11.70
CA HIS A 135 24.98 -11.30 10.41
C HIS A 135 25.38 -10.30 9.32
N ASP A 136 26.04 -10.78 8.26
CA ASP A 136 26.33 -10.00 7.07
C ASP A 136 25.13 -10.05 6.12
N TYR A 137 24.63 -8.88 5.73
CA TYR A 137 23.57 -8.75 4.74
C TYR A 137 24.20 -8.61 3.35
N LEU A 138 24.36 -9.74 2.69
CA LEU A 138 25.00 -9.85 1.39
C LEU A 138 24.03 -9.32 0.31
N TRP A 139 23.91 -8.01 0.18
CA TRP A 139 22.86 -7.37 -0.63
C TRP A 139 22.80 -7.83 -2.08
N ASN A 140 23.94 -8.10 -2.71
CA ASN A 140 23.95 -8.62 -4.07
C ASN A 140 23.36 -10.05 -4.15
N GLU A 141 23.59 -10.85 -3.13
CA GLU A 141 23.03 -12.21 -3.01
C GLU A 141 21.53 -12.14 -2.63
N ILE A 142 21.16 -11.26 -1.70
CA ILE A 142 19.77 -11.04 -1.30
C ILE A 142 18.92 -10.59 -2.50
N LEU A 143 19.47 -9.74 -3.36
CA LEU A 143 18.79 -9.15 -4.51
C LEU A 143 19.03 -9.91 -5.83
N SER A 144 19.52 -11.16 -5.76
CA SER A 144 19.74 -11.99 -6.95
C SER A 144 18.45 -12.44 -7.66
N GLY A 145 17.29 -12.20 -7.07
CA GLY A 145 15.98 -12.40 -7.67
C GLY A 145 14.91 -11.52 -7.02
N GLU A 146 13.92 -11.11 -7.79
CA GLU A 146 12.85 -10.19 -7.34
C GLU A 146 11.94 -10.81 -6.26
N LYS A 147 11.49 -12.06 -6.48
CA LYS A 147 10.58 -12.76 -5.57
C LYS A 147 11.30 -13.29 -4.34
N GLN A 148 12.50 -13.80 -4.54
CA GLN A 148 13.36 -14.34 -3.49
C GLN A 148 14.78 -14.45 -4.02
N PRO A 149 15.80 -14.50 -3.13
CA PRO A 149 17.18 -14.79 -3.53
C PRO A 149 17.28 -16.13 -4.27
N THR A 150 18.08 -16.16 -5.31
CA THR A 150 18.32 -17.37 -6.13
C THR A 150 19.41 -18.25 -5.52
N THR A 151 20.32 -17.68 -4.71
CA THR A 151 21.44 -18.38 -4.08
C THR A 151 21.13 -18.77 -2.65
N GLU A 152 21.73 -19.85 -2.16
CA GLU A 152 21.57 -20.28 -0.76
C GLU A 152 22.16 -19.27 0.23
N LYS A 153 23.27 -18.59 -0.14
CA LYS A 153 23.83 -17.48 0.64
C LYS A 153 22.83 -16.33 0.78
N GLY A 154 22.20 -15.94 -0.32
CA GLY A 154 21.17 -14.91 -0.33
C GLY A 154 19.94 -15.27 0.47
N LYS A 155 19.46 -16.52 0.37
CA LYS A 155 18.33 -17.05 1.16
C LYS A 155 18.64 -17.03 2.65
N THR A 156 19.85 -17.40 3.04
CA THR A 156 20.31 -17.37 4.43
C THR A 156 20.41 -15.91 4.93
N ALA A 157 21.04 -15.04 4.16
CA ALA A 157 21.24 -13.63 4.52
C ALA A 157 19.90 -12.89 4.68
N VAL A 158 18.93 -13.09 3.75
CA VAL A 158 17.62 -12.45 3.86
C VAL A 158 16.83 -12.99 5.06
N ALA A 159 16.94 -14.28 5.37
CA ALA A 159 16.29 -14.87 6.52
C ALA A 159 16.83 -14.28 7.85
N TYR A 160 18.13 -14.04 7.95
CA TYR A 160 18.72 -13.30 9.08
C TYR A 160 18.21 -11.87 9.16
N LEU A 161 18.23 -11.13 8.04
CA LEU A 161 17.71 -9.77 7.98
C LEU A 161 16.28 -9.69 8.54
N ILE A 162 15.38 -10.51 8.02
CA ILE A 162 13.96 -10.51 8.43
C ILE A 162 13.78 -10.92 9.90
N SER A 163 14.53 -11.92 10.36
CA SER A 163 14.53 -12.34 11.77
C SER A 163 15.05 -11.24 12.70
N ASP A 164 16.11 -10.53 12.31
CA ASP A 164 16.67 -9.43 13.10
C ASP A 164 15.69 -8.25 13.19
N ILE A 165 15.05 -7.87 12.08
CA ILE A 165 13.98 -6.86 12.07
C ILE A 165 12.84 -7.28 12.99
N GLY A 166 12.33 -8.50 12.83
CA GLY A 166 11.22 -8.99 13.65
C GLY A 166 11.52 -9.02 15.14
N ARG A 167 12.75 -9.33 15.54
CA ARG A 167 13.21 -9.28 16.93
C ARG A 167 13.25 -7.85 17.46
N LEU A 168 13.82 -6.92 16.71
CA LEU A 168 13.87 -5.50 17.08
C LEU A 168 12.47 -4.91 17.22
N ASP A 169 11.57 -5.27 16.32
CA ASP A 169 10.18 -4.82 16.32
C ASP A 169 9.29 -5.56 17.33
N LYS A 170 9.88 -6.46 18.14
CA LYS A 170 9.16 -7.26 19.14
C LYS A 170 7.98 -8.03 18.53
N THR A 171 8.20 -8.63 17.36
CA THR A 171 7.18 -9.40 16.65
C THR A 171 6.74 -10.61 17.47
N ARG A 172 5.45 -10.73 17.68
CA ARG A 172 4.82 -11.93 18.25
C ARG A 172 4.60 -12.92 17.12
N TYR A 173 5.46 -13.92 17.07
CA TYR A 173 5.49 -14.93 16.02
C TYR A 173 4.40 -15.98 16.18
N GLY A 174 3.65 -16.28 15.11
CA GLY A 174 2.64 -17.32 15.05
C GLY A 174 2.69 -18.11 13.74
N VAL A 175 2.17 -19.32 13.75
CA VAL A 175 2.20 -20.22 12.58
C VAL A 175 1.33 -19.69 11.45
N SER A 176 0.14 -19.19 11.76
CA SER A 176 -0.82 -18.66 10.78
C SER A 176 -0.61 -17.19 10.49
N SER A 177 -0.18 -16.41 11.49
CA SER A 177 0.10 -14.97 11.34
C SER A 177 1.06 -14.51 12.43
N SER A 178 1.85 -13.49 12.13
CA SER A 178 2.72 -12.80 13.08
C SER A 178 2.38 -11.32 13.12
N ALA A 179 2.47 -10.70 14.28
CA ALA A 179 2.06 -9.32 14.49
C ALA A 179 3.03 -8.54 15.36
N THR A 180 3.18 -7.26 15.04
CA THR A 180 3.86 -6.28 15.89
C THR A 180 3.02 -5.00 16.00
N ASN A 181 3.32 -4.18 17.00
CA ASN A 181 2.76 -2.85 17.05
C ASN A 181 3.49 -1.96 16.02
N VAL A 182 2.72 -1.17 15.26
CA VAL A 182 3.28 -0.26 14.26
C VAL A 182 4.38 0.66 14.82
N THR A 183 4.20 1.13 16.06
CA THR A 183 5.20 1.99 16.73
C THR A 183 6.50 1.28 17.09
N ASN A 184 6.53 -0.05 17.10
CA ASN A 184 7.75 -0.80 17.36
C ASN A 184 8.72 -0.81 16.16
N VAL A 185 8.22 -0.57 14.95
CA VAL A 185 9.03 -0.54 13.71
C VAL A 185 10.17 0.48 13.79
N LYS A 186 9.96 1.57 14.57
CA LYS A 186 11.02 2.53 14.87
C LYS A 186 12.26 1.88 15.51
N ASN A 187 12.11 0.74 16.21
CA ASN A 187 13.25 0.09 16.87
C ASN A 187 14.22 -0.48 15.82
N ALA A 188 13.71 -1.14 14.78
CA ALA A 188 14.55 -1.61 13.68
C ALA A 188 15.17 -0.44 12.91
N LEU A 189 14.38 0.59 12.57
CA LEU A 189 14.87 1.78 11.87
C LEU A 189 15.99 2.48 12.66
N ASN A 190 15.79 2.73 13.95
CA ASN A 190 16.79 3.39 14.80
C ASN A 190 18.06 2.55 14.95
N THR A 191 17.91 1.26 15.30
CA THR A 191 19.03 0.37 15.59
C THR A 191 19.87 0.09 14.35
N MET A 192 19.21 -0.02 13.19
CA MET A 192 19.87 -0.25 11.92
C MET A 192 20.29 1.03 11.19
N GLY A 193 20.24 2.19 11.89
CA GLY A 193 20.84 3.43 11.43
C GLY A 193 20.06 4.18 10.34
N TYR A 194 18.75 4.28 10.48
CA TYR A 194 17.90 5.05 9.57
C TYR A 194 17.37 6.32 10.22
N ASN A 195 17.24 7.37 9.42
CA ASN A 195 16.40 8.53 9.68
C ASN A 195 14.99 8.23 9.22
N TYR A 196 14.01 8.83 9.87
CA TYR A 196 12.60 8.75 9.47
C TYR A 196 11.78 9.82 10.20
N THR A 197 10.58 10.08 9.70
CA THR A 197 9.51 10.79 10.40
C THR A 197 8.31 9.86 10.54
N TYR A 198 7.69 9.80 11.71
CA TYR A 198 6.46 9.03 11.92
C TYR A 198 5.26 9.97 11.87
N GLU A 199 4.31 9.67 11.01
CA GLU A 199 3.10 10.46 10.81
C GLU A 199 1.85 9.62 11.01
N GLN A 200 0.87 10.20 11.67
CA GLN A 200 -0.48 9.66 11.75
C GLN A 200 -1.36 10.38 10.73
N ASN A 201 -2.12 9.62 9.95
CA ASN A 201 -2.98 10.10 8.87
C ASN A 201 -2.23 11.04 7.89
N PRO A 202 -1.16 10.53 7.23
CA PRO A 202 -0.39 11.33 6.30
C PRO A 202 -1.24 11.80 5.12
N LEU A 203 -1.01 13.01 4.65
CA LEU A 203 -1.64 13.53 3.45
C LEU A 203 -1.03 12.87 2.19
N SER A 204 -1.82 12.72 1.13
CA SER A 204 -1.35 12.20 -0.16
C SER A 204 -0.15 12.98 -0.69
N PHE A 205 -0.15 14.30 -0.49
CA PHE A 205 0.97 15.16 -0.88
C PHE A 205 2.30 14.78 -0.16
N VAL A 206 2.23 14.42 1.12
CA VAL A 206 3.42 13.97 1.87
C VAL A 206 3.98 12.69 1.25
N ILE A 207 3.10 11.75 0.91
CA ILE A 207 3.49 10.51 0.25
C ILE A 207 4.11 10.79 -1.12
N TYR A 208 3.46 11.64 -1.93
CA TYR A 208 3.98 12.06 -3.24
C TYR A 208 5.39 12.64 -3.15
N VAL A 209 5.60 13.62 -2.25
CA VAL A 209 6.92 14.26 -2.08
C VAL A 209 7.99 13.26 -1.66
N ASN A 210 7.65 12.28 -0.83
CA ASN A 210 8.59 11.24 -0.43
C ASN A 210 9.02 10.38 -1.62
N VAL A 211 8.08 9.79 -2.36
CA VAL A 211 8.43 8.94 -3.51
C VAL A 211 9.12 9.73 -4.62
N LEU A 212 8.73 11.02 -4.83
CA LEU A 212 9.40 11.92 -5.76
C LEU A 212 10.88 12.14 -5.40
N ARG A 213 11.20 12.18 -4.11
CA ARG A 213 12.58 12.27 -3.59
C ARG A 213 13.29 10.91 -3.49
N SER A 214 12.74 9.87 -4.10
CA SER A 214 13.27 8.51 -4.05
C SER A 214 13.33 7.92 -2.62
N HIS A 215 12.38 8.31 -1.76
CA HIS A 215 12.17 7.74 -0.44
C HIS A 215 10.90 6.88 -0.45
N PRO A 216 11.01 5.53 -0.50
CA PRO A 216 9.85 4.67 -0.33
C PRO A 216 9.26 4.85 1.07
N VAL A 217 7.94 4.78 1.15
CA VAL A 217 7.18 5.02 2.38
C VAL A 217 6.72 3.70 2.98
N LEU A 218 6.93 3.53 4.28
CA LEU A 218 6.37 2.41 5.02
C LEU A 218 5.06 2.84 5.64
N ILE A 219 3.96 2.27 5.19
CA ILE A 219 2.61 2.65 5.60
C ILE A 219 1.91 1.48 6.28
N SER A 220 1.05 1.79 7.23
CA SER A 220 0.20 0.82 7.90
C SER A 220 -1.23 1.31 8.04
N ALA A 221 -2.17 0.38 8.02
CA ALA A 221 -3.55 0.64 8.37
C ALA A 221 -4.08 -0.46 9.29
N THR A 222 -4.93 -0.08 10.25
CA THR A 222 -5.56 -0.99 11.21
C THR A 222 -7.07 -0.91 11.09
N GLU A 223 -7.73 -2.06 11.09
CA GLU A 223 -9.17 -2.15 11.24
C GLU A 223 -9.52 -2.26 12.73
N LYS A 224 -10.07 -1.19 13.32
CA LYS A 224 -10.38 -1.14 14.77
C LYS A 224 -11.34 -2.24 15.23
N SER A 225 -12.33 -2.58 14.41
CA SER A 225 -13.34 -3.59 14.75
C SER A 225 -12.76 -4.99 14.93
N LYS A 226 -11.66 -5.32 14.23
CA LYS A 226 -11.07 -6.67 14.20
C LYS A 226 -9.71 -6.77 14.86
N LYS A 227 -9.13 -5.67 15.33
CA LYS A 227 -7.75 -5.59 15.85
C LYS A 227 -6.71 -6.17 14.87
N THR A 228 -7.04 -6.17 13.56
CA THR A 228 -6.17 -6.61 12.49
C THR A 228 -5.59 -5.41 11.77
N GLY A 229 -4.35 -5.50 11.35
CA GLY A 229 -3.67 -4.46 10.59
C GLY A 229 -2.75 -5.07 9.54
N HIS A 230 -2.38 -4.25 8.59
CA HIS A 230 -1.38 -4.59 7.60
C HIS A 230 -0.37 -3.45 7.45
N MET A 231 0.85 -3.80 7.09
CA MET A 231 1.93 -2.87 6.79
C MET A 231 2.53 -3.23 5.43
N TRP A 232 2.73 -2.21 4.59
CA TRP A 232 3.24 -2.37 3.23
C TRP A 232 4.10 -1.18 2.81
N VAL A 233 4.67 -1.24 1.62
CA VAL A 233 5.48 -0.17 1.05
C VAL A 233 4.68 0.57 -0.01
N ILE A 234 4.69 1.90 0.03
CA ILE A 234 4.33 2.75 -1.10
C ILE A 234 5.64 3.20 -1.75
N ASP A 235 5.80 2.90 -3.02
CA ASP A 235 7.05 3.08 -3.75
C ASP A 235 6.89 3.70 -5.14
N GLY A 236 5.69 4.15 -5.48
CA GLY A 236 5.41 4.86 -6.72
C GLY A 236 4.21 5.77 -6.61
N TYR A 237 4.05 6.66 -7.58
CA TYR A 237 2.96 7.64 -7.63
C TYR A 237 2.59 7.99 -9.07
N ALA A 238 1.33 8.28 -9.30
CA ALA A 238 0.86 8.87 -10.55
C ALA A 238 -0.45 9.66 -10.31
N ASP A 239 -0.60 10.79 -10.96
CA ASP A 239 -1.89 11.45 -11.10
C ASP A 239 -2.60 10.92 -12.35
N GLY A 240 -3.65 10.16 -12.18
CA GLY A 240 -4.54 9.75 -13.27
C GLY A 240 -5.44 10.91 -13.68
N VAL A 241 -5.40 11.31 -14.94
CA VAL A 241 -6.25 12.38 -15.49
C VAL A 241 -7.45 11.76 -16.17
N TYR A 242 -8.62 12.18 -15.78
CA TYR A 242 -9.90 11.79 -16.35
C TYR A 242 -10.81 13.00 -16.51
N TYR A 243 -11.93 12.83 -17.20
CA TYR A 243 -12.89 13.89 -17.45
C TYR A 243 -14.27 13.49 -16.97
N ILE A 244 -14.98 14.48 -16.42
CA ILE A 244 -16.41 14.36 -16.12
C ILE A 244 -17.16 15.20 -17.13
N GLU A 245 -18.15 14.60 -17.76
CA GLU A 245 -19.09 15.28 -18.66
C GLU A 245 -20.33 15.65 -17.88
N TYR A 246 -20.73 16.90 -18.00
CA TYR A 246 -21.89 17.49 -17.35
C TYR A 246 -22.87 17.99 -18.39
N TYR A 247 -24.15 17.93 -18.09
CA TYR A 247 -25.21 18.48 -18.89
C TYR A 247 -26.19 19.28 -18.02
N ASN A 248 -26.53 20.49 -18.42
CA ASN A 248 -27.52 21.32 -17.75
C ASN A 248 -28.86 21.16 -18.50
N TYR A 249 -29.79 20.45 -17.91
CA TYR A 249 -31.11 20.22 -18.52
C TYR A 249 -31.97 21.47 -18.62
N ASN A 250 -31.67 22.54 -17.86
CA ASN A 250 -32.41 23.79 -17.89
C ASN A 250 -31.93 24.69 -19.02
N THR A 251 -30.62 24.74 -19.31
CA THR A 251 -30.03 25.62 -20.32
C THR A 251 -29.63 24.87 -21.60
N GLY A 252 -29.59 23.54 -21.59
CA GLY A 252 -29.11 22.74 -22.71
C GLY A 252 -27.59 22.77 -22.89
N GLU A 253 -26.83 23.31 -21.93
CA GLU A 253 -25.40 23.45 -22.02
C GLU A 253 -24.68 22.16 -21.59
N SER A 254 -23.59 21.83 -22.29
CA SER A 254 -22.67 20.77 -21.94
C SER A 254 -21.35 21.35 -21.47
N ALA A 255 -20.73 20.70 -20.47
CA ALA A 255 -19.41 21.04 -19.98
C ALA A 255 -18.58 19.77 -19.78
N ARG A 256 -17.27 19.85 -20.07
CA ARG A 256 -16.29 18.77 -19.79
C ARG A 256 -15.23 19.32 -18.85
N LYS A 257 -15.10 18.72 -17.67
CA LYS A 257 -14.14 19.16 -16.65
C LYS A 257 -13.03 18.12 -16.47
N GLU A 258 -11.78 18.56 -16.56
CA GLU A 258 -10.61 17.72 -16.21
C GLU A 258 -10.58 17.51 -14.69
N LYS A 259 -10.35 16.29 -14.29
CA LYS A 259 -10.15 15.88 -12.90
C LYS A 259 -8.88 15.03 -12.79
N THR A 260 -8.30 14.99 -11.61
CA THR A 260 -7.12 14.17 -11.31
C THR A 260 -7.39 13.27 -10.12
N LEU A 261 -6.83 12.04 -10.17
CA LEU A 261 -6.81 11.11 -9.04
C LEU A 261 -5.38 10.88 -8.58
N PRO A 262 -5.07 11.06 -7.31
CA PRO A 262 -3.80 10.63 -6.76
C PRO A 262 -3.79 9.10 -6.62
N LEU A 263 -2.93 8.44 -7.38
CA LEU A 263 -2.70 7.01 -7.35
C LEU A 263 -1.34 6.72 -6.73
N VAL A 264 -1.27 5.80 -5.79
CA VAL A 264 -0.03 5.35 -5.16
C VAL A 264 0.22 3.89 -5.49
N HIS A 265 1.45 3.56 -5.90
CA HIS A 265 1.82 2.17 -6.09
C HIS A 265 2.11 1.51 -4.75
N CYS A 266 1.41 0.40 -4.49
CA CYS A 266 1.52 -0.39 -3.27
C CYS A 266 2.22 -1.71 -3.54
N ASN A 267 3.33 -1.95 -2.83
CA ASN A 267 3.99 -3.25 -2.72
C ASN A 267 3.58 -3.89 -1.40
N TRP A 268 2.63 -4.82 -1.48
CA TRP A 268 1.98 -5.39 -0.32
C TRP A 268 2.82 -6.40 0.48
N GLY A 269 3.95 -6.86 -0.06
CA GLY A 269 4.76 -7.89 0.58
C GLY A 269 4.17 -9.30 0.46
N TRP A 270 3.43 -9.58 -0.62
CA TRP A 270 2.75 -10.86 -0.86
C TRP A 270 3.19 -11.49 -2.18
N GLY A 271 4.50 -11.48 -2.43
CA GLY A 271 5.07 -12.11 -3.62
C GLY A 271 4.70 -11.40 -4.92
N GLY A 272 4.34 -10.11 -4.85
CA GLY A 272 3.83 -9.31 -5.98
C GLY A 272 2.34 -9.45 -6.23
N GLN A 273 1.64 -10.30 -5.48
CA GLN A 273 0.20 -10.45 -5.63
C GLN A 273 -0.51 -9.19 -5.15
N GLY A 274 -1.39 -8.65 -5.99
CA GLY A 274 -2.13 -7.43 -5.72
C GLY A 274 -1.31 -6.14 -5.78
N ASN A 275 -0.01 -6.18 -6.11
CA ASN A 275 0.75 -4.96 -6.34
C ASN A 275 0.12 -4.16 -7.47
N GLY A 276 0.13 -2.83 -7.37
CA GLY A 276 -0.48 -1.95 -8.34
C GLY A 276 -0.74 -0.56 -7.80
N TYR A 277 -1.40 0.25 -8.60
CA TYR A 277 -1.77 1.62 -8.26
C TYR A 277 -3.17 1.65 -7.63
N TYR A 278 -3.25 2.28 -6.49
CA TYR A 278 -4.47 2.41 -5.69
C TYR A 278 -4.79 3.88 -5.46
N LEU A 279 -6.07 4.22 -5.50
CA LEU A 279 -6.52 5.56 -5.14
C LEU A 279 -6.15 5.85 -3.69
N PHE A 280 -5.33 6.87 -3.47
CA PHE A 280 -4.83 7.20 -2.12
C PHE A 280 -5.98 7.54 -1.17
N ASN A 281 -6.99 8.25 -1.64
CA ASN A 281 -8.13 8.67 -0.82
C ASN A 281 -8.96 7.50 -0.25
N VAL A 282 -8.80 6.29 -0.79
CA VAL A 282 -9.39 5.08 -0.19
C VAL A 282 -8.74 4.77 1.16
N PHE A 283 -7.47 5.14 1.33
CA PHE A 283 -6.73 4.99 2.58
C PHE A 283 -6.80 6.25 3.45
N ASP A 284 -6.93 7.45 2.82
CA ASP A 284 -7.01 8.73 3.51
C ASP A 284 -8.47 9.06 3.84
N MET A 285 -8.80 8.93 5.12
CA MET A 285 -10.13 9.23 5.65
C MET A 285 -10.28 10.70 6.09
N GLN A 286 -9.28 11.55 5.83
CA GLN A 286 -9.30 12.98 6.22
C GLN A 286 -9.79 13.93 5.13
N TYR A 287 -10.31 13.45 4.03
CA TYR A 287 -10.98 14.34 3.09
C TYR A 287 -12.22 14.92 3.78
N SER A 288 -11.96 15.93 4.59
CA SER A 288 -12.98 16.64 5.35
C SER A 288 -13.64 17.65 4.42
N ASP A 289 -14.92 17.47 4.20
CA ASP A 289 -15.82 18.60 3.90
C ASP A 289 -15.61 19.65 5.02
N PRO A 290 -15.15 20.87 4.71
CA PRO A 290 -14.96 21.91 5.71
C PRO A 290 -16.25 22.30 6.45
N HIS A 291 -17.41 21.80 6.02
CA HIS A 291 -18.72 22.10 6.57
C HIS A 291 -19.34 20.95 7.40
N LYS A 292 -18.69 19.81 7.56
CA LYS A 292 -19.22 18.71 8.38
C LYS A 292 -18.28 18.28 9.50
N THR A 293 -18.84 18.32 10.72
CA THR A 293 -18.30 17.72 11.94
C THR A 293 -17.73 16.32 11.65
N ARG A 294 -16.49 16.11 12.10
CA ARG A 294 -15.70 14.87 12.02
C ARG A 294 -16.58 13.62 12.17
N ALA A 295 -16.90 12.98 11.06
CA ALA A 295 -17.31 11.59 11.10
C ALA A 295 -16.08 10.77 11.47
N THR A 296 -16.09 10.18 12.64
CA THR A 296 -15.04 9.34 13.21
C THR A 296 -14.95 8.01 12.45
N TYR A 297 -14.35 8.00 11.28
CA TYR A 297 -13.99 6.77 10.59
C TYR A 297 -12.65 6.26 11.14
N ASN A 298 -12.73 5.13 11.77
CA ASN A 298 -11.76 4.52 12.68
C ASN A 298 -10.66 3.68 11.99
N SER A 299 -10.10 4.08 10.87
CA SER A 299 -8.86 3.48 10.37
C SER A 299 -7.69 4.36 10.78
N ASN A 300 -6.88 3.88 11.71
CA ASN A 300 -5.61 4.51 12.01
C ASN A 300 -4.66 4.17 10.85
N ILE A 301 -4.52 5.11 9.92
CA ILE A 301 -3.43 5.07 8.95
C ILE A 301 -2.24 5.75 9.59
N SER A 302 -1.07 5.14 9.48
CA SER A 302 0.18 5.76 9.89
C SER A 302 1.30 5.40 8.92
N ALA A 303 2.28 6.27 8.82
CA ALA A 303 3.41 6.08 7.92
C ALA A 303 4.73 6.45 8.59
N TYR A 304 5.77 5.76 8.16
CA TYR A 304 7.15 6.20 8.30
C TYR A 304 7.57 6.79 6.95
N VAL A 305 7.85 8.07 6.94
CA VAL A 305 8.26 8.88 5.79
C VAL A 305 9.68 9.40 5.99
N ASN A 306 10.29 9.98 4.95
CA ASN A 306 11.67 10.49 4.97
C ASN A 306 12.69 9.40 5.41
N ILE A 307 12.37 8.14 5.09
CA ILE A 307 13.24 7.02 5.46
C ILE A 307 14.50 7.11 4.60
N SER A 308 15.66 7.18 5.26
CA SER A 308 16.97 7.18 4.59
C SER A 308 18.05 6.69 5.55
N PRO A 309 19.12 6.02 5.07
CA PRO A 309 20.27 5.68 5.90
C PRO A 309 20.89 6.93 6.54
N LYS A 310 21.32 6.81 7.79
CA LYS A 310 22.16 7.84 8.43
C LYS A 310 23.52 7.86 7.74
N LYS A 311 23.97 9.04 7.38
CA LYS A 311 25.33 9.23 6.84
C LYS A 311 26.35 9.06 7.93
#